data_af29e6bec518bdd6f5e3837874aeecc7
#
_entry.id   af29e6bec518bdd6f5e3837874aeecc7
#
_cell.length_a   1.000
_cell.length_b   1.000
_cell.length_c   1.000
_cell.angle_alpha   90.00
_cell.angle_beta   90.00
_cell.angle_gamma   90.00
#
_symmetry.space_group_name_H-M   'P 1'
#
loop_
_entity.id
_entity.type
_entity.pdbx_description
1 polymer ?
#
loop_
_entity_poly.entity_id
_entity_poly.type
_entity_poly.pdbx_seq_one_letter_code
_entity_poly.pdbx_strand_id
1 'polypeptide(L)'
;MATLMSATVQVKDPEKFNLYVSQVGATMAPHGGKMVARGKVAKQLSGEVNHQIEALFEFPSADAIDAWYESDAYQALIPNRDEAAYVTVVVLDSF
;
A
#
# COMPACT_ATOMS: atom_id res chain seq x y z
N MET A 1 -14.51 -0.70 -14.51
CA MET A 1 -14.65 -1.28 -13.15
C MET A 1 -13.34 -1.08 -12.37
N ALA A 2 -13.44 -0.64 -11.14
CA ALA A 2 -12.25 -0.38 -10.32
C ALA A 2 -11.55 -1.68 -9.93
N THR A 3 -10.24 -1.60 -9.81
CA THR A 3 -9.41 -2.70 -9.33
C THR A 3 -8.90 -2.36 -7.93
N LEU A 4 -8.92 -3.31 -7.04
CA LEU A 4 -8.48 -3.12 -5.66
C LEU A 4 -7.05 -3.60 -5.48
N MET A 5 -6.35 -2.91 -4.58
CA MET A 5 -5.00 -3.26 -4.17
C MET A 5 -4.95 -3.27 -2.64
N SER A 6 -4.37 -4.30 -2.08
CA SER A 6 -4.25 -4.45 -0.63
C SER A 6 -2.77 -4.34 -0.22
N ALA A 7 -2.52 -3.61 0.85
CA ALA A 7 -1.19 -3.53 1.43
C ALA A 7 -1.27 -3.96 2.90
N THR A 8 -0.36 -4.87 3.30
CA THR A 8 -0.19 -5.24 4.70
C THR A 8 1.19 -4.80 5.16
N VAL A 9 1.28 -4.28 6.37
CA VAL A 9 2.47 -3.59 6.84
C VAL A 9 2.85 -4.02 8.25
N GLN A 10 4.12 -4.39 8.42
CA GLN A 10 4.74 -4.54 9.73
C GLN A 10 5.81 -3.44 9.85
N VAL A 11 5.61 -2.49 10.75
CA VAL A 11 6.48 -1.32 10.89
C VAL A 11 7.80 -1.71 11.56
N LYS A 12 8.92 -1.29 10.97
CA LYS A 12 10.27 -1.44 11.55
C LYS A 12 10.74 -0.14 12.19
N ASP A 13 10.50 0.98 11.51
CA ASP A 13 10.93 2.32 11.94
C ASP A 13 9.75 3.28 11.77
N PRO A 14 9.08 3.67 12.86
CA PRO A 14 7.88 4.51 12.76
C PRO A 14 8.12 5.88 12.11
N GLU A 15 9.26 6.50 12.34
CA GLU A 15 9.57 7.80 11.74
C GLU A 15 9.71 7.70 10.22
N LYS A 16 10.44 6.71 9.75
CA LYS A 16 10.61 6.45 8.32
C LYS A 16 9.28 6.05 7.69
N PHE A 17 8.49 5.26 8.40
CA PHE A 17 7.17 4.85 7.91
C PHE A 17 6.24 6.05 7.74
N ASN A 18 6.23 6.97 8.72
CA ASN A 18 5.43 8.18 8.62
C ASN A 18 5.86 9.04 7.43
N LEU A 19 7.15 9.14 7.17
CA LEU A 19 7.67 9.85 6.00
C LEU A 19 7.18 9.20 4.69
N TYR A 20 7.27 7.88 4.60
CA TYR A 20 6.78 7.13 3.44
C TYR A 20 5.29 7.38 3.22
N VAL A 21 4.48 7.26 4.27
CA VAL A 21 3.02 7.47 4.19
C VAL A 21 2.69 8.89 3.73
N SER A 22 3.47 9.89 4.17
CA SER A 22 3.23 11.28 3.78
C SER A 22 3.49 11.55 2.30
N GLN A 23 4.24 10.68 1.63
CA GLN A 23 4.66 10.86 0.23
C GLN A 23 3.93 9.95 -0.75
N VAL A 24 3.46 8.79 -0.30
CA VAL A 24 2.96 7.75 -1.22
C VAL A 24 1.67 8.16 -1.93
N GLY A 25 0.78 8.89 -1.25
CA GLY A 25 -0.49 9.31 -1.84
C GLY A 25 -0.32 10.18 -3.07
N ALA A 26 0.67 11.09 -3.04
CA ALA A 26 0.95 11.97 -4.19
C ALA A 26 1.44 11.18 -5.41
N THR A 27 2.05 10.01 -5.21
CA THR A 27 2.49 9.17 -6.33
C THR A 27 1.34 8.40 -6.97
N MET A 28 0.28 8.13 -6.22
CA MET A 28 -0.90 7.39 -6.69
C MET A 28 -1.87 8.27 -7.47
N ALA A 29 -2.03 9.52 -7.06
CA ALA A 29 -3.03 10.43 -7.63
C ALA A 29 -2.97 10.56 -9.16
N PRO A 30 -1.78 10.70 -9.79
CA PRO A 30 -1.70 10.80 -11.25
C PRO A 30 -2.21 9.54 -11.98
N HIS A 31 -2.28 8.40 -11.30
CA HIS A 31 -2.73 7.13 -11.87
C HIS A 31 -4.15 6.78 -11.45
N GLY A 32 -4.86 7.72 -10.82
CA GLY A 32 -6.24 7.52 -10.38
C GLY A 32 -6.37 6.66 -9.14
N GLY A 33 -5.29 6.43 -8.43
CA GLY A 33 -5.30 5.65 -7.19
C GLY A 33 -5.79 6.45 -6.00
N LYS A 34 -6.58 5.81 -5.15
CA LYS A 34 -7.07 6.43 -3.91
C LYS A 34 -7.21 5.39 -2.82
N MET A 35 -7.07 5.83 -1.57
CA MET A 35 -7.28 4.98 -0.42
C MET A 35 -8.77 4.79 -0.17
N VAL A 36 -9.19 3.54 -0.02
CA VAL A 36 -10.56 3.20 0.36
C VAL A 36 -10.70 3.16 1.88
N ALA A 37 -9.76 2.50 2.55
CA ALA A 37 -9.78 2.36 3.99
C ALA A 37 -8.40 1.92 4.50
N ARG A 38 -8.13 2.17 5.77
CA ARG A 38 -6.96 1.62 6.45
C ARG A 38 -7.25 1.48 7.94
N GLY A 39 -6.50 0.61 8.60
CA GLY A 39 -6.60 0.45 10.04
C GLY A 39 -5.49 -0.39 10.60
N LYS A 40 -5.39 -0.37 11.92
CA LYS A 40 -4.52 -1.30 12.65
C LYS A 40 -5.29 -2.57 12.94
N VAL A 41 -4.59 -3.69 12.92
CA VAL A 41 -5.19 -4.96 13.34
C VAL A 41 -5.58 -4.83 14.82
N ALA A 42 -6.86 -4.92 15.11
CA ALA A 42 -7.39 -4.83 16.47
C ALA A 42 -7.41 -6.19 17.13
N LYS A 43 -7.83 -7.22 16.40
CA LYS A 43 -7.79 -8.62 16.84
C LYS A 43 -7.89 -9.54 15.64
N GLN A 44 -7.37 -10.74 15.77
CA GLN A 44 -7.56 -11.76 14.75
C GLN A 44 -8.69 -12.69 15.17
N LEU A 45 -9.53 -13.05 14.23
CA LEU A 45 -10.63 -13.97 14.45
C LEU A 45 -10.24 -15.40 14.09
N SER A 46 -9.31 -15.56 13.20
CA SER A 46 -8.87 -16.85 12.69
C SER A 46 -7.52 -16.71 12.00
N GLY A 47 -6.75 -17.78 11.96
CA GLY A 47 -5.49 -17.82 11.24
C GLY A 47 -4.34 -17.14 11.98
N GLU A 48 -3.31 -16.79 11.25
CA GLU A 48 -2.11 -16.14 11.78
C GLU A 48 -1.95 -14.76 11.18
N VAL A 49 -1.58 -13.79 12.01
CA VAL A 49 -1.34 -12.40 11.59
C VAL A 49 0.09 -12.01 11.97
N ASN A 50 0.84 -11.55 10.99
CA ASN A 50 2.23 -11.12 11.19
C ASN A 50 2.45 -9.64 10.80
N HIS A 51 1.37 -8.88 10.71
CA HIS A 51 1.43 -7.45 10.36
C HIS A 51 0.54 -6.65 11.31
N GLN A 52 0.75 -5.34 11.33
CA GLN A 52 0.08 -4.43 12.26
C GLN A 52 -0.98 -3.57 11.57
N ILE A 53 -0.78 -3.29 10.28
CA ILE A 53 -1.61 -2.33 9.53
C ILE A 53 -2.06 -2.99 8.23
N GLU A 54 -3.31 -2.70 7.86
CA GLU A 54 -3.84 -3.04 6.54
C GLU A 54 -4.42 -1.80 5.89
N ALA A 55 -4.22 -1.68 4.59
CA ALA A 55 -4.76 -0.59 3.80
C ALA A 55 -5.35 -1.14 2.51
N LEU A 56 -6.44 -0.55 2.05
CA LEU A 56 -7.11 -0.93 0.82
C LEU A 56 -7.17 0.28 -0.09
N PHE A 57 -6.78 0.09 -1.33
CA PHE A 57 -6.72 1.13 -2.35
C PHE A 57 -7.53 0.72 -3.56
N GLU A 58 -7.96 1.72 -4.32
CA GLU A 58 -8.73 1.52 -5.54
C GLU A 58 -8.08 2.28 -6.68
N PHE A 59 -7.94 1.63 -7.83
CA PHE A 59 -7.43 2.23 -9.07
C PHE A 59 -8.41 1.96 -10.20
N PRO A 60 -8.39 2.73 -11.29
CA PRO A 60 -9.29 2.51 -12.41
C PRO A 60 -9.13 1.13 -13.07
N SER A 61 -7.90 0.58 -13.03
CA SER A 61 -7.61 -0.70 -13.67
C SER A 61 -6.33 -1.30 -13.10
N ALA A 62 -6.09 -2.58 -13.38
CA ALA A 62 -4.83 -3.24 -13.03
C ALA A 62 -3.64 -2.59 -13.75
N ASP A 63 -3.84 -2.15 -15.00
CA ASP A 63 -2.79 -1.44 -15.75
C ASP A 63 -2.40 -0.13 -15.08
N ALA A 64 -3.35 0.57 -14.47
CA ALA A 64 -3.07 1.80 -13.72
C ALA A 64 -2.23 1.50 -12.47
N ILE A 65 -2.46 0.37 -11.81
CA ILE A 65 -1.65 -0.06 -10.66
C ILE A 65 -0.22 -0.34 -11.12
N ASP A 66 -0.04 -1.06 -12.21
CA ASP A 66 1.28 -1.37 -12.75
C ASP A 66 2.03 -0.09 -13.12
N ALA A 67 1.35 0.84 -13.80
CA ALA A 67 1.93 2.12 -14.17
C ALA A 67 2.38 2.93 -12.96
N TRP A 68 1.56 2.93 -11.90
CA TRP A 68 1.92 3.59 -10.64
C TRP A 68 3.14 2.93 -9.99
N TYR A 69 3.12 1.61 -9.86
CA TYR A 69 4.18 0.88 -9.18
C TYR A 69 5.53 1.08 -9.89
N GLU A 70 5.51 1.07 -11.21
CA GLU A 70 6.71 1.21 -12.04
C GLU A 70 7.12 2.67 -12.26
N SER A 71 6.31 3.65 -11.81
CA SER A 71 6.64 5.06 -12.00
C SER A 71 7.90 5.45 -11.24
N ASP A 72 8.65 6.39 -11.80
CA ASP A 72 9.87 6.90 -11.16
C ASP A 72 9.58 7.48 -9.78
N ALA A 73 8.43 8.16 -9.64
CA ALA A 73 8.03 8.75 -8.38
C ALA A 73 7.86 7.71 -7.27
N TYR A 74 7.19 6.58 -7.58
CA TYR A 74 7.02 5.53 -6.57
C TYR A 74 8.30 4.74 -6.34
N GLN A 75 9.01 4.40 -7.40
CA GLN A 75 10.26 3.64 -7.29
C GLN A 75 11.29 4.36 -6.41
N ALA A 76 11.28 5.70 -6.43
CA ALA A 76 12.16 6.50 -5.58
C ALA A 76 11.86 6.34 -4.08
N LEU A 77 10.65 5.91 -3.71
CA LEU A 77 10.25 5.71 -2.32
C LEU A 77 10.60 4.32 -1.79
N ILE A 78 10.89 3.36 -2.65
CA ILE A 78 11.10 1.97 -2.24
C ILE A 78 12.25 1.78 -1.26
N PRO A 79 13.42 2.40 -1.43
CA PRO A 79 14.49 2.26 -0.44
C PRO A 79 14.05 2.69 0.96
N ASN A 80 13.34 3.81 1.09
CA ASN A 80 12.83 4.28 2.37
C ASN A 80 11.72 3.36 2.89
N ARG A 81 10.84 2.88 2.00
CA ARG A 81 9.79 1.92 2.35
C ARG A 81 10.39 0.67 2.99
N ASP A 82 11.43 0.11 2.38
CA ASP A 82 12.03 -1.15 2.83
C ASP A 82 12.79 -0.98 4.15
N GLU A 83 13.33 0.19 4.42
CA GLU A 83 13.92 0.51 5.71
C GLU A 83 12.84 0.77 6.77
N ALA A 84 11.69 1.29 6.37
CA ALA A 84 10.61 1.68 7.26
C ALA A 84 9.76 0.51 7.75
N ALA A 85 9.57 -0.50 6.89
CA ALA A 85 8.59 -1.56 7.17
C ALA A 85 8.76 -2.77 6.25
N TYR A 86 8.14 -3.87 6.67
CA TYR A 86 7.86 -5.00 5.77
C TYR A 86 6.49 -4.72 5.16
N VAL A 87 6.47 -4.44 3.86
CA VAL A 87 5.24 -4.10 3.14
C VAL A 87 4.95 -5.17 2.09
N THR A 88 3.76 -5.74 2.15
CA THR A 88 3.28 -6.69 1.14
C THR A 88 2.14 -6.05 0.39
N VAL A 89 2.27 -5.94 -0.92
CA VAL A 89 1.25 -5.32 -1.78
C VAL A 89 0.73 -6.37 -2.75
N VAL A 90 -0.57 -6.54 -2.82
CA VAL A 90 -1.20 -7.48 -3.75
C VAL A 90 -2.32 -6.79 -4.51
N VAL A 91 -2.48 -7.18 -5.76
CA VAL A 91 -3.57 -6.72 -6.62
C VAL A 91 -4.68 -7.77 -6.55
N LEU A 92 -5.91 -7.32 -6.34
CA LEU A 92 -7.06 -8.22 -6.21
C LEU A 92 -7.82 -8.28 -7.54
N ASP A 93 -8.06 -9.50 -7.99
CA ASP A 93 -8.91 -9.73 -9.16
C ASP A 93 -10.36 -9.91 -8.69
N SER A 94 -11.29 -9.30 -9.41
CA SER A 94 -12.72 -9.49 -9.13
C SER A 94 -13.16 -10.88 -9.60
N PHE A 95 -13.95 -11.55 -8.83
CA PHE A 95 -14.47 -12.87 -9.21
C PHE A 95 -15.97 -13.00 -8.96
#